data_1d2e405197f5c91827a44dcdca0d66a1
#
_entry.id   1d2e405197f5c91827a44dcdca0d66a1
#
_cell.length_a   1.000
_cell.length_b   1.000
_cell.length_c   1.000
_cell.angle_alpha   90.00
_cell.angle_beta   90.00
_cell.angle_gamma   90.00
#
_symmetry.space_group_name_H-M   'P 1'
#
loop_
_entity.id
_entity.type
_entity.pdbx_description
1 polymer ?
#
loop_
_entity_poly.entity_id
_entity_poly.type
_entity_poly.pdbx_seq_one_letter_code
_entity_poly.pdbx_strand_id
1 'polypeptide(L)'
;MNMCELIVKKKRGGRLNEKEIDWIVQGYTAGEIPDYQMSAMLMAICFTGMDEEETKDLTLSMAKSGDLMDLSAIHGKKIDKHSTGGVGDKTTLVIGPLAAAAGVPVAKMSGRGLGHTGGTIDKLESFHGFHTSLTPEQFINCLLYTSPSPRDCS
;
A
#
# COMPACT_ATOMS: atom_id res chain seq x y z
N MET A 1 -9.84 -23.62 -8.93
CA MET A 1 -10.38 -22.55 -9.78
C MET A 1 -9.54 -22.45 -11.05
N ASN A 2 -10.07 -21.85 -12.12
CA ASN A 2 -9.32 -21.69 -13.37
C ASN A 2 -9.28 -20.19 -13.73
N MET A 3 -8.08 -19.64 -13.90
CA MET A 3 -7.89 -18.22 -14.15
C MET A 3 -8.55 -17.75 -15.46
N CYS A 4 -8.49 -18.58 -16.51
CA CYS A 4 -9.12 -18.24 -17.79
C CYS A 4 -10.64 -18.10 -17.68
N GLU A 5 -11.30 -18.95 -16.88
CA GLU A 5 -12.75 -18.87 -16.65
C GLU A 5 -13.11 -17.59 -15.90
N LEU A 6 -12.31 -17.19 -14.89
CA LEU A 6 -12.51 -15.98 -14.13
C LEU A 6 -12.30 -14.73 -14.99
N ILE A 7 -11.28 -14.73 -15.88
CA ILE A 7 -11.06 -13.65 -16.84
C ILE A 7 -12.27 -13.51 -17.78
N VAL A 8 -12.77 -14.62 -18.32
CA VAL A 8 -13.94 -14.61 -19.21
C VAL A 8 -15.19 -14.13 -18.47
N LYS A 9 -15.38 -14.58 -17.23
CA LYS A 9 -16.48 -14.14 -16.36
C LYS A 9 -16.44 -12.62 -16.17
N LYS A 10 -15.28 -12.08 -15.78
CA LYS A 10 -15.11 -10.63 -15.55
C LYS A 10 -15.26 -9.84 -16.84
N LYS A 11 -14.61 -10.26 -17.92
CA LYS A 11 -14.73 -9.63 -19.26
C LYS A 11 -16.18 -9.49 -19.73
N ARG A 12 -17.07 -10.41 -19.34
CA ARG A 12 -18.51 -10.37 -19.69
C ARG A 12 -19.34 -9.55 -18.70
N GLY A 13 -18.72 -8.82 -17.79
CA GLY A 13 -19.39 -8.04 -16.75
C GLY A 13 -19.88 -8.86 -15.55
N GLY A 14 -19.45 -10.13 -15.44
CA GLY A 14 -19.76 -10.97 -14.30
C GLY A 14 -19.00 -10.51 -13.05
N ARG A 15 -19.67 -10.58 -11.90
CA ARG A 15 -19.11 -10.26 -10.59
C ARG A 15 -18.21 -11.40 -10.09
N LEU A 16 -17.03 -11.04 -9.57
CA LEU A 16 -16.17 -11.96 -8.83
C LEU A 16 -16.61 -11.98 -7.35
N ASN A 17 -16.67 -13.16 -6.75
CA ASN A 17 -16.95 -13.27 -5.32
C ASN A 17 -15.64 -13.23 -4.51
N GLU A 18 -15.76 -13.08 -3.18
CA GLU A 18 -14.63 -13.01 -2.25
C GLU A 18 -13.62 -14.16 -2.44
N LYS A 19 -14.12 -15.41 -2.59
CA LYS A 19 -13.24 -16.58 -2.76
C LYS A 19 -12.48 -16.58 -4.08
N GLU A 20 -13.11 -16.09 -5.14
CA GLU A 20 -12.48 -15.97 -6.47
C GLU A 20 -11.40 -14.88 -6.43
N ILE A 21 -11.69 -13.75 -5.79
CA ILE A 21 -10.73 -12.65 -5.61
C ILE A 21 -9.55 -13.09 -4.74
N ASP A 22 -9.82 -13.72 -3.60
CA ASP A 22 -8.77 -14.22 -2.72
C ASP A 22 -7.87 -15.24 -3.42
N TRP A 23 -8.46 -16.19 -4.17
CA TRP A 23 -7.71 -17.16 -4.94
C TRP A 23 -6.80 -16.51 -6.01
N ILE A 24 -7.29 -15.46 -6.68
CA ILE A 24 -6.49 -14.69 -7.66
C ILE A 24 -5.31 -14.01 -6.97
N VAL A 25 -5.56 -13.31 -5.87
CA VAL A 25 -4.53 -12.55 -5.16
C VAL A 25 -3.48 -13.49 -4.58
N GLN A 26 -3.89 -14.52 -3.85
CA GLN A 26 -2.97 -15.48 -3.24
C GLN A 26 -2.17 -16.26 -4.30
N GLY A 27 -2.84 -16.73 -5.36
CA GLY A 27 -2.18 -17.47 -6.44
C GLY A 27 -1.18 -16.60 -7.22
N TYR A 28 -1.47 -15.31 -7.41
CA TYR A 28 -0.53 -14.40 -8.05
C TYR A 28 0.66 -14.08 -7.13
N THR A 29 0.41 -13.81 -5.86
CA THR A 29 1.46 -13.54 -4.87
C THR A 29 2.39 -14.74 -4.67
N ALA A 30 1.84 -15.96 -4.75
CA ALA A 30 2.61 -17.20 -4.69
C ALA A 30 3.37 -17.54 -5.99
N GLY A 31 3.15 -16.80 -7.09
CA GLY A 31 3.74 -17.08 -8.39
C GLY A 31 3.08 -18.24 -9.16
N GLU A 32 1.92 -18.69 -8.71
CA GLU A 32 1.14 -19.76 -9.37
C GLU A 32 0.37 -19.25 -10.60
N ILE A 33 -0.03 -17.98 -10.58
CA ILE A 33 -0.70 -17.30 -11.69
C ILE A 33 0.34 -16.47 -12.45
N PRO A 34 0.58 -16.75 -13.73
CA PRO A 34 1.58 -16.02 -14.51
C PRO A 34 1.11 -14.61 -14.88
N ASP A 35 2.07 -13.71 -15.10
CA ASP A 35 1.86 -12.28 -15.37
C ASP A 35 0.89 -12.02 -16.53
N TYR A 36 0.94 -12.82 -17.60
CA TYR A 36 0.07 -12.61 -18.75
C TYR A 36 -1.42 -12.88 -18.42
N GLN A 37 -1.70 -13.83 -17.51
CA GLN A 37 -3.07 -14.06 -17.04
C GLN A 37 -3.53 -12.95 -16.11
N MET A 38 -2.65 -12.50 -15.21
CA MET A 38 -2.97 -11.38 -14.33
C MET A 38 -3.19 -10.08 -15.13
N SER A 39 -2.34 -9.81 -16.12
CA SER A 39 -2.52 -8.67 -17.02
C SER A 39 -3.87 -8.72 -17.76
N ALA A 40 -4.29 -9.90 -18.24
CA ALA A 40 -5.59 -10.06 -18.87
C ALA A 40 -6.76 -9.82 -17.89
N MET A 41 -6.64 -10.26 -16.63
CA MET A 41 -7.63 -9.98 -15.58
C MET A 41 -7.71 -8.48 -15.27
N LEU A 42 -6.56 -7.81 -15.09
CA LEU A 42 -6.52 -6.38 -14.84
C LEU A 42 -7.15 -5.58 -15.99
N MET A 43 -6.91 -5.98 -17.23
CA MET A 43 -7.58 -5.37 -18.39
C MET A 43 -9.09 -5.64 -18.40
N ALA A 44 -9.53 -6.84 -18.03
CA ALA A 44 -10.96 -7.12 -17.90
C ALA A 44 -11.60 -6.23 -16.83
N ILE A 45 -10.97 -6.06 -15.67
CA ILE A 45 -11.42 -5.15 -14.62
C ILE A 45 -11.43 -3.69 -15.11
N CYS A 46 -10.39 -3.27 -15.83
CA CYS A 46 -10.30 -1.91 -16.38
C CYS A 46 -11.49 -1.55 -17.29
N PHE A 47 -11.94 -2.50 -18.12
CA PHE A 47 -13.05 -2.27 -19.04
C PHE A 47 -14.43 -2.42 -18.41
N THR A 48 -14.60 -3.33 -17.43
CA THR A 48 -15.92 -3.64 -16.85
C THR A 48 -16.15 -2.98 -15.48
N GLY A 49 -15.08 -2.46 -14.86
CA GLY A 49 -15.12 -1.95 -13.50
C GLY A 49 -15.24 -3.04 -12.44
N MET A 50 -15.32 -2.62 -11.20
CA MET A 50 -15.62 -3.44 -10.02
C MET A 50 -16.72 -2.77 -9.21
N ASP A 51 -17.61 -3.54 -8.61
CA ASP A 51 -18.57 -3.01 -7.66
C ASP A 51 -17.91 -2.76 -6.28
N GLU A 52 -18.68 -2.22 -5.34
CA GLU A 52 -18.17 -1.87 -4.00
C GLU A 52 -17.71 -3.10 -3.22
N GLU A 53 -18.43 -4.22 -3.34
CA GLU A 53 -18.08 -5.47 -2.66
C GLU A 53 -16.82 -6.10 -3.27
N GLU A 54 -16.72 -6.16 -4.61
CA GLU A 54 -15.50 -6.63 -5.29
C GLU A 54 -14.29 -5.77 -4.89
N THR A 55 -14.46 -4.44 -4.84
CA THR A 55 -13.39 -3.51 -4.46
C THR A 55 -12.96 -3.72 -3.00
N LYS A 56 -13.92 -3.91 -2.09
CA LYS A 56 -13.67 -4.23 -0.69
C LYS A 56 -12.90 -5.55 -0.56
N ASP A 57 -13.40 -6.58 -1.22
CA ASP A 57 -12.81 -7.92 -1.13
C ASP A 57 -11.39 -7.95 -1.72
N LEU A 58 -11.16 -7.28 -2.84
CA LEU A 58 -9.81 -7.11 -3.43
C LEU A 58 -8.89 -6.37 -2.47
N THR A 59 -9.34 -5.26 -1.89
CA THR A 59 -8.55 -4.47 -0.94
C THR A 59 -8.15 -5.29 0.28
N LEU A 60 -9.08 -6.04 0.86
CA LEU A 60 -8.81 -6.88 2.03
C LEU A 60 -7.90 -8.06 1.70
N SER A 61 -8.09 -8.71 0.56
CA SER A 61 -7.24 -9.81 0.12
C SER A 61 -5.81 -9.33 -0.15
N MET A 62 -5.64 -8.20 -0.83
CA MET A 62 -4.32 -7.59 -1.06
C MET A 62 -3.64 -7.19 0.25
N ALA A 63 -4.37 -6.59 1.19
CA ALA A 63 -3.81 -6.24 2.49
C ALA A 63 -3.33 -7.45 3.28
N LYS A 64 -4.01 -8.59 3.17
CA LYS A 64 -3.65 -9.85 3.85
C LYS A 64 -2.57 -10.65 3.12
N SER A 65 -2.34 -10.39 1.84
CA SER A 65 -1.34 -11.13 1.04
C SER A 65 0.10 -10.71 1.30
N GLY A 66 0.32 -9.56 1.95
CA GLY A 66 1.63 -9.03 2.30
C GLY A 66 1.91 -9.06 3.80
N ASP A 67 3.07 -8.55 4.17
CA ASP A 67 3.46 -8.41 5.58
C ASP A 67 2.63 -7.33 6.26
N LEU A 68 2.08 -7.65 7.43
CA LEU A 68 1.36 -6.71 8.27
C LEU A 68 2.29 -6.23 9.41
N MET A 69 2.47 -4.92 9.50
CA MET A 69 3.28 -4.34 10.55
C MET A 69 2.46 -4.10 11.81
N ASP A 70 2.86 -4.72 12.91
CA ASP A 70 2.25 -4.46 14.21
C ASP A 70 2.83 -3.17 14.81
N LEU A 71 1.98 -2.16 14.92
CA LEU A 71 2.30 -0.85 15.51
C LEU A 71 1.69 -0.68 16.91
N SER A 72 1.30 -1.77 17.58
CA SER A 72 0.66 -1.73 18.90
C SER A 72 1.55 -1.11 20.00
N ALA A 73 2.86 -1.24 19.85
CA ALA A 73 3.84 -0.65 20.77
C ALA A 73 3.86 0.89 20.77
N ILE A 74 3.31 1.52 19.73
CA ILE A 74 3.28 2.98 19.60
C ILE A 74 1.96 3.50 20.15
N HIS A 75 2.01 4.36 21.16
CA HIS A 75 0.80 4.94 21.76
C HIS A 75 0.13 5.99 20.84
N GLY A 76 -1.18 6.12 20.98
CA GLY A 76 -1.99 7.08 20.23
C GLY A 76 -2.39 6.62 18.82
N LYS A 77 -3.08 7.49 18.11
CA LYS A 77 -3.47 7.25 16.71
C LYS A 77 -2.27 7.50 15.80
N LYS A 78 -1.87 6.47 15.07
CA LYS A 78 -0.88 6.58 14.01
C LYS A 78 -1.58 7.03 12.74
N ILE A 79 -0.92 7.87 11.98
CA ILE A 79 -1.42 8.33 10.67
C ILE A 79 -0.45 7.96 9.57
N ASP A 80 -0.98 7.78 8.40
CA ASP A 80 -0.23 7.81 7.14
C ASP A 80 -0.88 8.84 6.21
N LYS A 81 -0.09 9.42 5.33
CA LYS A 81 -0.57 10.35 4.31
C LYS A 81 -0.46 9.69 2.95
N HIS A 82 -1.60 9.41 2.35
CA HIS A 82 -1.67 8.85 1.02
C HIS A 82 -1.20 9.86 -0.05
N SER A 83 -0.40 9.41 -1.02
CA SER A 83 -0.08 10.19 -2.21
C SER A 83 -1.23 10.14 -3.21
N THR A 84 -1.57 11.27 -3.81
CA THR A 84 -2.58 11.32 -4.88
C THR A 84 -2.04 10.88 -6.25
N GLY A 85 -0.74 10.54 -6.31
CA GLY A 85 -0.09 10.01 -7.51
C GLY A 85 0.24 11.06 -8.58
N GLY A 86 0.96 10.63 -9.61
CA GLY A 86 1.16 11.32 -10.89
C GLY A 86 2.12 12.51 -10.89
N VAL A 87 1.95 13.51 -10.08
CA VAL A 87 2.66 14.81 -10.18
C VAL A 87 3.63 15.05 -9.00
N GLY A 88 4.05 14.02 -8.34
CA GLY A 88 5.01 14.10 -7.25
C GLY A 88 4.40 14.43 -5.90
N ASP A 89 4.88 13.75 -4.88
CA ASP A 89 4.38 13.81 -3.51
C ASP A 89 5.25 14.71 -2.62
N LYS A 90 5.49 15.94 -3.08
CA LYS A 90 6.21 16.95 -2.31
C LYS A 90 5.48 17.36 -1.03
N THR A 91 4.16 17.19 -0.98
CA THR A 91 3.34 17.49 0.19
C THR A 91 3.67 16.58 1.38
N THR A 92 4.06 15.34 1.14
CA THR A 92 4.50 14.41 2.20
C THR A 92 5.73 14.94 2.95
N LEU A 93 6.68 15.57 2.24
CA LEU A 93 7.90 16.12 2.84
C LEU A 93 7.62 17.29 3.81
N VAL A 94 6.48 17.93 3.68
CA VAL A 94 6.04 19.03 4.55
C VAL A 94 5.07 18.54 5.63
N ILE A 95 4.03 17.81 5.22
CA ILE A 95 2.95 17.38 6.12
C ILE A 95 3.46 16.34 7.14
N GLY A 96 4.32 15.41 6.72
CA GLY A 96 4.87 14.39 7.62
C GLY A 96 5.58 15.01 8.84
N PRO A 97 6.63 15.82 8.64
CA PRO A 97 7.30 16.51 9.76
C PRO A 97 6.40 17.44 10.58
N LEU A 98 5.47 18.15 9.95
CA LEU A 98 4.53 19.02 10.66
C LEU A 98 3.60 18.23 11.58
N ALA A 99 3.05 17.12 11.12
CA ALA A 99 2.19 16.26 11.93
C ALA A 99 2.99 15.61 13.08
N ALA A 100 4.22 15.18 12.82
CA ALA A 100 5.10 14.65 13.86
C ALA A 100 5.43 15.72 14.91
N ALA A 101 5.74 16.95 14.49
CA ALA A 101 5.98 18.08 15.40
C ALA A 101 4.74 18.46 16.23
N ALA A 102 3.53 18.20 15.70
CA ALA A 102 2.28 18.35 16.43
C ALA A 102 1.96 17.17 17.37
N GLY A 103 2.88 16.23 17.54
CA GLY A 103 2.74 15.10 18.47
C GLY A 103 1.97 13.90 17.90
N VAL A 104 1.78 13.83 16.57
CA VAL A 104 1.08 12.70 15.92
C VAL A 104 2.10 11.76 15.31
N PRO A 105 2.16 10.47 15.71
CA PRO A 105 3.04 9.49 15.08
C PRO A 105 2.70 9.28 13.60
N VAL A 106 3.64 9.56 12.70
CA VAL A 106 3.47 9.42 11.25
C VAL A 106 4.14 8.15 10.76
N ALA A 107 3.38 7.08 10.65
CA ALA A 107 3.83 5.78 10.17
C ALA A 107 3.77 5.73 8.64
N LYS A 108 4.65 6.50 7.97
CA LYS A 108 4.62 6.66 6.52
C LYS A 108 5.13 5.42 5.79
N MET A 109 4.25 4.81 5.01
CA MET A 109 4.58 3.77 4.05
C MET A 109 4.53 4.36 2.63
N SER A 110 5.50 4.04 1.80
CA SER A 110 5.57 4.55 0.43
C SER A 110 6.14 3.50 -0.51
N GLY A 111 5.73 3.60 -1.78
CA GLY A 111 6.29 2.80 -2.86
C GLY A 111 7.25 3.61 -3.74
N ARG A 112 7.87 2.90 -4.67
CA ARG A 112 8.62 3.50 -5.77
C ARG A 112 7.66 4.06 -6.83
N GLY A 113 8.22 4.75 -7.81
CA GLY A 113 7.44 5.36 -8.90
C GLY A 113 6.68 4.34 -9.72
N LEU A 114 5.56 4.80 -10.27
CA LEU A 114 4.75 4.05 -11.21
C LEU A 114 4.91 4.65 -12.61
N GLY A 115 5.24 3.81 -13.57
CA GLY A 115 5.46 4.22 -14.95
C GLY A 115 6.69 5.15 -15.09
N HIS A 116 6.49 6.33 -15.68
CA HIS A 116 7.56 7.31 -15.96
C HIS A 116 7.80 8.32 -14.82
N THR A 117 7.05 8.24 -13.72
CA THR A 117 7.19 9.17 -12.59
C THR A 117 7.93 8.52 -11.44
N GLY A 118 8.89 9.26 -10.83
CA GLY A 118 9.54 8.83 -9.60
C GLY A 118 8.58 8.88 -8.41
N GLY A 119 8.63 7.84 -7.55
CA GLY A 119 7.88 7.80 -6.30
C GLY A 119 8.51 8.64 -5.19
N THR A 120 7.85 8.67 -4.05
CA THR A 120 8.35 9.37 -2.86
C THR A 120 9.68 8.77 -2.39
N ILE A 121 9.79 7.44 -2.41
CA ILE A 121 11.03 6.73 -2.06
C ILE A 121 12.18 7.15 -2.97
N ASP A 122 11.96 7.14 -4.30
CA ASP A 122 12.99 7.50 -5.28
C ASP A 122 13.52 8.93 -5.08
N LYS A 123 12.62 9.85 -4.68
CA LYS A 123 13.00 11.24 -4.38
C LYS A 123 13.80 11.36 -3.10
N LEU A 124 13.43 10.64 -2.05
CA LEU A 124 14.16 10.66 -0.77
C LEU A 124 15.51 10.00 -0.89
N GLU A 125 15.63 8.90 -1.60
CA GLU A 125 16.91 8.22 -1.86
C GLU A 125 17.85 9.00 -2.77
N SER A 126 17.37 10.06 -3.45
CA SER A 126 18.26 11.00 -4.17
C SER A 126 19.13 11.86 -3.23
N PHE A 127 18.74 11.98 -1.95
CA PHE A 127 19.59 12.61 -0.93
C PHE A 127 20.66 11.63 -0.46
N HIS A 128 21.89 12.00 -0.56
CA HIS A 128 23.01 11.15 -0.14
C HIS A 128 22.87 10.76 1.35
N GLY A 129 22.91 9.46 1.63
CA GLY A 129 22.79 8.93 2.99
C GLY A 129 21.37 8.76 3.52
N PHE A 130 20.34 9.04 2.71
CA PHE A 130 18.96 8.78 3.09
C PHE A 130 18.60 7.32 2.79
N HIS A 131 18.14 6.59 3.80
CA HIS A 131 17.76 5.18 3.70
C HIS A 131 16.27 5.02 3.96
N THR A 132 15.57 4.37 3.05
CA THR A 132 14.11 4.11 3.15
C THR A 132 13.79 2.66 3.50
N SER A 133 14.73 1.74 3.30
CA SER A 133 14.58 0.33 3.62
C SER A 133 14.93 0.10 5.09
N LEU A 134 13.92 -0.03 5.93
CA LEU A 134 14.05 -0.27 7.37
C LEU A 134 13.50 -1.65 7.71
N THR A 135 14.11 -2.32 8.70
CA THR A 135 13.47 -3.48 9.31
C THR A 135 12.27 -3.04 10.14
N PRO A 136 11.27 -3.92 10.41
CA PRO A 136 10.14 -3.58 11.27
C PRO A 136 10.56 -3.00 12.63
N GLU A 137 11.60 -3.56 13.23
CA GLU A 137 12.15 -3.08 14.50
C GLU A 137 12.75 -1.67 14.39
N GLN A 138 13.54 -1.41 13.34
CA GLN A 138 14.08 -0.07 13.08
C GLN A 138 12.99 0.95 12.85
N PHE A 139 11.93 0.58 12.10
CA PHE A 139 10.79 1.43 11.82
C PHE A 139 10.06 1.83 13.12
N ILE A 140 9.74 0.86 13.99
CA ILE A 140 9.10 1.09 15.28
C ILE A 140 9.98 1.97 16.16
N ASN A 141 11.28 1.68 16.26
CA ASN A 141 12.22 2.45 17.07
C ASN A 141 12.33 3.91 16.58
N CYS A 142 12.37 4.13 15.26
CA CYS A 142 12.35 5.48 14.70
C CYS A 142 11.08 6.25 15.12
N LEU A 143 9.91 5.62 15.05
CA LEU A 143 8.65 6.25 15.43
C LEU A 143 8.58 6.58 16.93
N LEU A 144 9.06 5.68 17.78
CA LEU A 144 9.11 5.90 19.23
C LEU A 144 10.10 7.02 19.62
N TYR A 145 11.24 7.10 18.93
CA TYR A 145 12.27 8.09 19.22
C TYR A 145 11.95 9.48 18.70
N THR A 146 11.32 9.56 17.51
CA THR A 146 11.04 10.84 16.83
C THR A 146 9.66 11.41 17.14
N SER A 147 8.76 10.61 17.70
CA SER A 147 7.46 11.11 18.16
C SER A 147 7.63 11.81 19.50
N PRO A 148 7.32 13.10 19.61
CA PRO A 148 7.37 13.77 20.91
C PRO A 148 6.43 13.06 21.88
N SER A 149 6.96 12.66 23.03
CA SER A 149 6.13 12.10 24.11
C SER A 149 5.19 13.20 24.61
N PRO A 150 3.90 12.89 24.89
CA PRO A 150 3.02 13.84 25.55
C PRO A 150 3.56 14.38 26.87
N ARG A 151 4.59 13.75 27.44
CA ARG A 151 5.28 14.18 28.67
C ARG A 151 6.33 15.25 28.43
N ASP A 152 6.78 15.42 27.18
CA ASP A 152 7.82 16.41 26.83
C ASP A 152 7.22 17.77 26.45
N CYS A 153 5.89 17.89 26.48
CA CYS A 153 5.13 19.10 26.20
C CYS A 153 4.57 19.79 27.47
N SER A 154 5.03 19.43 28.67
CA SER A 154 4.61 20.02 29.94
C SER A 154 5.69 20.90 30.56
#